data_7e522d4e5ae2651d20278ad4d2226ae4
#
_entry.id   7e522d4e5ae2651d20278ad4d2226ae4
#
_cell.length_a   1.000
_cell.length_b   1.000
_cell.length_c   1.000
_cell.angle_alpha   90.00
_cell.angle_beta   90.00
_cell.angle_gamma   90.00
#
_symmetry.space_group_name_H-M   'P 1'
#
loop_
_entity.id
_entity.type
_entity.pdbx_description
1 polymer ?
#
loop_
_entity_poly.entity_id
_entity_poly.type
_entity_poly.pdbx_seq_one_letter_code
_entity_poly.pdbx_strand_id
1 'polypeptide(L)' 'MYIINRRKNIRLIGDDHHIGNDFEFVIYKVQIKVLWFWVTIKEFDEDEYYDAVDCFRYCTNPYIN' A
#
# COMPACT_ATOMS: atom_id res chain seq x y z
N MET A 1 0.45 4.63 -10.31
CA MET A 1 -0.12 3.97 -9.11
C MET A 1 -1.01 2.82 -9.54
N TYR A 2 -0.93 1.71 -8.85
CA TYR A 2 -1.79 0.55 -9.11
C TYR A 2 -2.20 -0.10 -7.81
N ILE A 3 -3.37 -0.76 -7.81
CA ILE A 3 -3.90 -1.42 -6.62
C ILE A 3 -3.45 -2.87 -6.62
N ILE A 4 -2.74 -3.27 -5.57
CA ILE A 4 -2.27 -4.65 -5.41
C ILE A 4 -3.36 -5.48 -4.75
N ASN A 5 -3.98 -4.94 -3.70
CA ASN A 5 -5.06 -5.62 -3.00
C ASN A 5 -5.95 -4.58 -2.31
N ARG A 6 -7.20 -4.95 -2.10
CA ARG A 6 -8.16 -4.06 -1.44
C ARG A 6 -9.14 -4.88 -0.63
N ARG A 7 -9.43 -4.44 0.60
CA ARG A 7 -10.47 -5.02 1.43
C ARG A 7 -11.23 -3.90 2.13
N LYS A 8 -12.52 -3.76 1.80
CA LYS A 8 -13.38 -2.75 2.41
C LYS A 8 -12.73 -1.36 2.31
N ASN A 9 -12.33 -0.80 3.44
CA ASN A 9 -11.80 0.55 3.51
C ASN A 9 -10.27 0.59 3.61
N ILE A 10 -9.60 -0.52 3.31
CA ILE A 10 -8.14 -0.62 3.34
C ILE A 10 -7.65 -1.12 2.00
N ARG A 11 -6.57 -0.53 1.50
CA ARG A 11 -5.96 -1.00 0.26
C ARG A 11 -4.45 -0.96 0.35
N LEU A 12 -3.82 -1.87 -0.41
CA LEU A 12 -2.38 -1.89 -0.61
C LEU A 12 -2.13 -1.48 -2.05
N ILE A 13 -1.33 -0.45 -2.26
CA ILE A 13 -1.02 0.05 -3.59
C ILE A 13 0.48 0.04 -3.84
N GLY A 14 0.85 0.00 -5.12
CA GLY A 14 2.21 0.26 -5.57
C GLY A 14 2.24 1.59 -6.28
N ASP A 15 3.18 2.44 -5.92
CA ASP A 15 3.34 3.76 -6.51
C ASP A 15 4.70 3.82 -7.21
N ASP A 16 4.69 3.77 -8.53
CA ASP A 16 5.91 3.76 -9.34
C ASP A 16 6.50 5.16 -9.39
N HIS A 17 7.81 5.25 -9.14
CA HIS A 17 8.54 6.50 -9.25
C HIS A 17 9.54 6.38 -10.39
N HIS A 18 9.56 7.38 -11.26
CA HIS A 18 10.41 7.40 -12.44
C HIS A 18 11.29 8.64 -12.44
N ILE A 19 12.49 8.49 -12.99
CA ILE A 19 13.36 9.61 -13.27
C ILE A 19 13.53 9.63 -14.79
N GLY A 20 13.03 10.70 -15.43
CA GLY A 20 12.99 10.79 -16.87
C GLY A 20 12.03 9.76 -17.44
N ASN A 21 12.53 8.90 -18.37
CA ASN A 21 11.75 7.84 -18.98
C ASN A 21 12.05 6.48 -18.37
N ASP A 22 12.91 6.42 -17.37
CA ASP A 22 13.33 5.14 -16.78
C ASP A 22 12.57 4.87 -15.49
N PHE A 23 12.18 3.59 -15.28
CA PHE A 23 11.65 3.14 -14.02
C PHE A 23 12.76 3.17 -12.97
N GLU A 24 12.50 3.78 -11.84
CA GLU A 24 13.50 3.93 -10.79
C GLU A 24 13.22 2.99 -9.61
N PHE A 25 12.03 3.10 -9.03
CA PHE A 25 11.67 2.29 -7.89
C PHE A 25 10.17 2.36 -7.67
N VAL A 26 9.66 1.47 -6.80
CA VAL A 26 8.27 1.48 -6.39
C VAL A 26 8.19 1.64 -4.87
N ILE A 27 7.23 2.42 -4.40
CA ILE A 27 6.91 2.56 -2.99
C ILE A 27 5.56 1.89 -2.76
N TYR A 28 5.51 0.96 -1.81
CA TYR A 28 4.27 0.30 -1.43
C TYR A 28 3.61 1.07 -0.30
N LYS A 29 2.32 1.31 -0.43
CA LYS A 29 1.58 2.10 0.55
C LYS A 29 0.35 1.37 0.99
N VAL A 30 0.13 1.33 2.31
CA VAL A 30 -1.12 0.85 2.89
C VAL A 30 -1.96 2.08 3.19
N GLN A 31 -3.16 2.11 2.65
CA GLN A 31 -4.06 3.26 2.76
C GLN A 31 -5.40 2.85 3.34
N ILE A 32 -5.99 3.75 4.10
CA ILE A 32 -7.35 3.59 4.60
C ILE A 32 -8.25 4.67 4.00
N LYS A 33 -9.51 4.32 3.80
CA LYS A 33 -10.50 5.27 3.30
C LYS A 33 -11.10 6.03 4.47
N VAL A 34 -11.01 7.36 4.41
CA VAL A 34 -11.60 8.25 5.39
C VAL A 34 -12.60 9.11 4.65
N LEU A 35 -13.87 8.95 4.97
CA LEU A 35 -14.98 9.59 4.23
C LEU A 35 -14.92 9.17 2.77
N TRP A 36 -14.49 10.05 1.87
CA TRP A 36 -14.42 9.75 0.43
C TRP A 36 -13.01 9.85 -0.14
N PHE A 37 -11.97 9.90 0.70
CA PHE A 37 -10.59 9.94 0.22
C PHE A 37 -9.72 8.93 0.97
N TRP A 38 -8.55 8.63 0.37
CA TRP A 38 -7.64 7.63 0.90
C TRP A 38 -6.47 8.31 1.59
N VAL A 39 -6.13 7.81 2.78
CA VAL A 39 -5.02 8.32 3.59
C VAL A 39 -3.97 7.23 3.73
N THR A 40 -2.72 7.57 3.43
CA THR A 40 -1.60 6.64 3.59
C THR A 40 -1.24 6.54 5.06
N ILE A 41 -1.29 5.32 5.61
CA ILE A 41 -0.95 5.08 7.01
C ILE A 41 0.41 4.43 7.17
N LYS A 42 0.96 3.84 6.10
CA LYS A 42 2.26 3.19 6.15
C LYS A 42 2.85 3.12 4.75
N GLU A 43 4.18 3.29 4.66
CA GLU A 43 4.90 3.19 3.40
C GLU A 43 6.05 2.21 3.54
N PHE A 44 6.37 1.51 2.44
CA PHE A 44 7.43 0.51 2.38
C PHE A 44 8.22 0.68 1.10
N ASP A 45 9.53 0.42 1.18
CA ASP A 45 10.41 0.46 0.01
C ASP A 45 10.16 -0.73 -0.91
N GLU A 46 10.74 -0.68 -2.10
CA GLU A 46 10.50 -1.73 -3.10
C GLU A 46 10.98 -3.11 -2.66
N ASP A 47 11.99 -3.18 -1.81
CA ASP A 47 12.50 -4.45 -1.29
C ASP A 47 11.73 -4.93 -0.06
N GLU A 48 10.72 -4.19 0.37
CA GLU A 48 9.91 -4.53 1.52
C GLU A 48 8.49 -4.97 1.13
N TYR A 49 8.35 -5.56 -0.06
CA TYR A 49 7.04 -5.97 -0.56
C TYR A 49 6.32 -6.90 0.41
N TYR A 50 7.03 -7.89 0.94
CA TYR A 50 6.39 -8.86 1.84
C TYR A 50 5.99 -8.22 3.17
N ASP A 51 6.78 -7.26 3.63
CA ASP A 51 6.42 -6.49 4.84
C ASP A 51 5.16 -5.67 4.58
N ALA A 52 5.03 -5.09 3.40
CA ALA A 52 3.85 -4.34 3.02
C ALA A 52 2.62 -5.23 2.98
N VAL A 53 2.74 -6.42 2.38
CA VAL A 53 1.65 -7.40 2.33
C VAL A 53 1.25 -7.84 3.73
N ASP A 54 2.22 -8.12 4.59
CA ASP A 54 1.95 -8.53 5.96
C ASP A 54 1.25 -7.43 6.74
N CYS A 55 1.68 -6.18 6.57
CA CYS A 55 1.04 -5.04 7.19
C CYS A 55 -0.41 -4.90 6.75
N PHE A 56 -0.66 -5.04 5.44
CA PHE A 56 -2.01 -4.99 4.90
C PHE A 56 -2.88 -6.09 5.49
N ARG A 57 -2.35 -7.32 5.55
CA ARG A 57 -3.08 -8.46 6.09
C ARG A 57 -3.38 -8.28 7.58
N TYR A 58 -2.41 -7.77 8.33
CA TYR A 58 -2.59 -7.48 9.74
C TYR A 58 -3.72 -6.47 9.94
N CYS A 59 -3.72 -5.40 9.17
CA CYS A 59 -4.72 -4.34 9.29
C CYS A 59 -6.12 -4.82 8.91
N THR A 60 -6.21 -5.85 8.06
CA THR A 60 -7.51 -6.36 7.58
C THR A 60 -7.98 -7.60 8.34
N ASN A 61 -7.17 -8.12 9.25
CA ASN A 61 -7.51 -9.34 9.99
C ASN A 61 -8.43 -9.03 11.15
N PRO A 62 -9.68 -9.53 11.15
CA PRO A 62 -10.63 -9.21 12.21
C PRO A 62 -10.31 -9.85 13.56
N TYR A 63 -9.40 -10.82 13.60
CA TYR A 63 -9.06 -11.53 14.83
C TYR A 63 -7.94 -10.87 15.62
N ILE A 64 -7.31 -9.84 15.07
CA ILE A 64 -6.19 -9.17 15.72
C ILE A 64 -6.66 -7.97 16.56
N ASN A 65 -7.78 -7.42 16.21
CA ASN A 65 -8.33 -6.26 16.93
C ASN A 65 -9.13 -6.65 18.17
#